data_f324cef0a626b466940581bbd661d8ce
#
_entry.id   f324cef0a626b466940581bbd661d8ce
#
_cell.length_a   1.000
_cell.length_b   1.000
_cell.length_c   1.000
_cell.angle_alpha   90.00
_cell.angle_beta   90.00
_cell.angle_gamma   90.00
#
_symmetry.space_group_name_H-M   'P 1'
#
loop_
_entity.id
_entity.type
_entity.pdbx_description
1 polymer ?
#
loop_
_entity_poly.entity_id
_entity_poly.type
_entity_poly.pdbx_seq_one_letter_code
_entity_poly.pdbx_strand_id
1 'polypeptide(L)'
;VLPTLDMWNVLHGVTAAVGFHLYLMAQPPGLPEQMIAAAPDAFFGYFLDIWARDPHAIPADIRTAYLNACRDAIPSIVADYRASAGIDVDHDQADRDTGNRLQMPVTVIQQDWGTALGYDAAALWRAWAPDLHHATVTCGHFMAEEAPTDIAKALRELLTRPTTNAELVVKT
;
A
#
# COMPACT_ATOMS: atom_id res chain seq x y z
N VAL A 1 -1.41 3.69 0.04
CA VAL A 1 -1.97 2.52 -0.65
C VAL A 1 -3.45 2.77 -0.89
N LEU A 2 -3.98 2.36 -2.04
CA LEU A 2 -5.41 2.37 -2.35
C LEU A 2 -6.05 1.05 -1.89
N PRO A 3 -7.38 1.01 -1.67
CA PRO A 3 -8.10 -0.25 -1.59
C PRO A 3 -7.83 -1.09 -2.85
N THR A 4 -7.73 -2.40 -2.71
CA THR A 4 -7.23 -3.29 -3.78
C THR A 4 -8.05 -3.17 -5.06
N LEU A 5 -9.36 -3.23 -4.96
CA LEU A 5 -10.25 -3.06 -6.11
C LEU A 5 -10.06 -1.71 -6.81
N ASP A 6 -9.94 -0.62 -6.05
CA ASP A 6 -9.77 0.72 -6.60
C ASP A 6 -8.37 0.90 -7.21
N MET A 7 -7.35 0.27 -6.63
CA MET A 7 -5.99 0.25 -7.20
C MET A 7 -6.00 -0.34 -8.63
N TRP A 8 -6.62 -1.49 -8.83
CA TRP A 8 -6.72 -2.10 -10.16
C TRP A 8 -7.52 -1.26 -11.14
N ASN A 9 -8.56 -0.56 -10.67
CA ASN A 9 -9.38 0.31 -11.50
C ASN A 9 -8.66 1.57 -12.00
N VAL A 10 -7.69 2.10 -11.23
CA VAL A 10 -6.93 3.31 -11.63
C VAL A 10 -5.67 2.99 -12.43
N LEU A 11 -5.20 1.75 -12.42
CA LEU A 11 -4.00 1.33 -13.14
C LEU A 11 -4.29 1.02 -14.61
N HIS A 12 -4.23 2.04 -15.47
CA HIS A 12 -4.37 1.90 -16.93
C HIS A 12 -3.44 2.84 -17.67
N GLY A 13 -3.17 2.57 -18.94
CA GLY A 13 -2.31 3.41 -19.77
C GLY A 13 -0.91 3.59 -19.17
N VAL A 14 -0.44 4.84 -19.12
CA VAL A 14 0.88 5.19 -18.57
C VAL A 14 0.97 4.87 -17.08
N THR A 15 -0.12 5.00 -16.33
CA THR A 15 -0.17 4.66 -14.91
C THR A 15 0.09 3.16 -14.67
N ALA A 16 -0.38 2.30 -15.58
CA ALA A 16 -0.06 0.87 -15.52
C ALA A 16 1.44 0.59 -15.67
N ALA A 17 2.17 1.40 -16.45
CA ALA A 17 3.61 1.25 -16.59
C ALA A 17 4.37 1.49 -15.27
N VAL A 18 3.90 2.41 -14.43
CA VAL A 18 4.45 2.63 -13.08
C VAL A 18 4.18 1.40 -12.20
N GLY A 19 3.04 0.76 -12.38
CA GLY A 19 2.61 -0.43 -11.65
C GLY A 19 2.99 -1.76 -12.33
N PHE A 20 3.97 -1.82 -13.22
CA PHE A 20 4.32 -3.03 -13.99
C PHE A 20 4.55 -4.27 -13.14
N HIS A 21 5.10 -4.09 -11.94
CA HIS A 21 5.36 -5.15 -10.98
C HIS A 21 4.08 -5.84 -10.49
N LEU A 22 2.97 -5.11 -10.38
CA LEU A 22 1.65 -5.65 -10.03
C LEU A 22 1.22 -6.68 -11.09
N TYR A 23 1.32 -6.31 -12.36
CA TYR A 23 0.96 -7.20 -13.47
C TYR A 23 1.93 -8.38 -13.63
N LEU A 24 3.23 -8.16 -13.39
CA LEU A 24 4.23 -9.22 -13.41
C LEU A 24 3.93 -10.26 -12.30
N MET A 25 3.79 -9.81 -11.05
CA MET A 25 3.63 -10.71 -9.91
C MET A 25 2.24 -11.36 -9.85
N ALA A 26 1.24 -10.81 -10.55
CA ALA A 26 -0.07 -11.42 -10.72
C ALA A 26 -0.09 -12.61 -11.69
N GLN A 27 1.01 -12.86 -12.42
CA GLN A 27 1.07 -13.99 -13.36
C GLN A 27 1.02 -15.35 -12.63
N PRO A 28 0.68 -16.44 -13.35
CA PRO A 28 0.69 -17.78 -12.78
C PRO A 28 2.01 -18.15 -12.09
N PRO A 29 1.96 -19.02 -11.05
CA PRO A 29 3.14 -19.42 -10.30
C PRO A 29 4.28 -19.94 -11.19
N GLY A 30 5.50 -19.59 -10.82
CA GLY A 30 6.73 -20.04 -11.45
C GLY A 30 7.43 -18.95 -12.28
N LEU A 31 6.72 -18.27 -13.17
CA LEU A 31 7.33 -17.25 -14.04
C LEU A 31 7.83 -16.02 -13.26
N PRO A 32 7.01 -15.32 -12.47
CA PRO A 32 7.48 -14.13 -11.75
C PRO A 32 8.57 -14.46 -10.73
N GLU A 33 8.42 -15.57 -10.00
CA GLU A 33 9.41 -16.01 -9.03
C GLU A 33 10.78 -16.26 -9.67
N GLN A 34 10.83 -16.93 -10.82
CA GLN A 34 12.07 -17.19 -11.54
C GLN A 34 12.69 -15.92 -12.12
N MET A 35 11.88 -15.04 -12.70
CA MET A 35 12.36 -13.76 -13.24
C MET A 35 12.97 -12.87 -12.17
N ILE A 36 12.30 -12.74 -11.02
CA ILE A 36 12.79 -11.91 -9.91
C ILE A 36 14.01 -12.55 -9.26
N ALA A 37 14.01 -13.87 -9.05
CA ALA A 37 15.14 -14.60 -8.47
C ALA A 37 16.41 -14.54 -9.34
N ALA A 38 16.29 -14.35 -10.66
CA ALA A 38 17.44 -14.23 -11.55
C ALA A 38 18.25 -12.92 -11.30
N ALA A 39 17.61 -11.84 -10.82
CA ALA A 39 18.26 -10.57 -10.53
C ALA A 39 17.53 -9.80 -9.41
N PRO A 40 17.44 -10.34 -8.19
CA PRO A 40 16.59 -9.80 -7.13
C PRO A 40 17.00 -8.38 -6.72
N ASP A 41 18.30 -8.09 -6.67
CA ASP A 41 18.80 -6.77 -6.28
C ASP A 41 18.49 -5.70 -7.33
N ALA A 42 18.52 -6.08 -8.61
CA ALA A 42 18.13 -5.17 -9.68
C ALA A 42 16.62 -4.90 -9.63
N PHE A 43 15.82 -5.93 -9.34
CA PHE A 43 14.37 -5.79 -9.26
C PHE A 43 13.93 -4.97 -8.05
N PHE A 44 14.29 -5.38 -6.84
CA PHE A 44 13.87 -4.68 -5.61
C PHE A 44 14.59 -3.35 -5.43
N GLY A 45 15.89 -3.29 -5.79
CA GLY A 45 16.67 -2.06 -5.75
C GLY A 45 16.11 -0.96 -6.63
N TYR A 46 15.56 -1.30 -7.80
CA TYR A 46 14.89 -0.36 -8.68
C TYR A 46 13.80 0.45 -7.95
N PHE A 47 12.95 -0.20 -7.17
CA PHE A 47 11.90 0.51 -6.43
C PHE A 47 12.46 1.40 -5.34
N LEU A 48 13.50 0.94 -4.62
CA LEU A 48 14.17 1.75 -3.61
C LEU A 48 14.80 3.01 -4.22
N ASP A 49 15.30 2.93 -5.45
CA ASP A 49 15.96 4.04 -6.14
C ASP A 49 14.97 5.02 -6.77
N ILE A 50 13.90 4.53 -7.38
CA ILE A 50 12.99 5.35 -8.19
C ILE A 50 11.82 5.92 -7.36
N TRP A 51 11.39 5.21 -6.31
CA TRP A 51 10.24 5.62 -5.52
C TRP A 51 10.60 6.42 -4.26
N ALA A 52 11.85 6.44 -3.84
CA ALA A 52 12.32 7.40 -2.85
C ALA A 52 12.42 8.79 -3.48
N ARG A 53 11.93 9.81 -2.79
CA ARG A 53 12.12 11.21 -3.17
C ARG A 53 13.52 11.68 -2.79
N ASP A 54 13.97 11.28 -1.59
CA ASP A 54 15.34 11.48 -1.13
C ASP A 54 16.12 10.17 -1.27
N PRO A 55 17.12 10.09 -2.18
CA PRO A 55 17.93 8.89 -2.35
C PRO A 55 18.77 8.53 -1.12
N HIS A 56 18.89 9.44 -0.15
CA HIS A 56 19.63 9.22 1.10
C HIS A 56 18.74 8.86 2.29
N ALA A 57 17.43 8.84 2.12
CA ALA A 57 16.47 8.51 3.18
C ALA A 57 16.65 7.08 3.72
N ILE A 58 17.15 6.16 2.88
CA ILE A 58 17.41 4.77 3.26
C ILE A 58 18.93 4.56 3.32
N PRO A 59 19.54 4.52 4.53
CA PRO A 59 20.96 4.26 4.70
C PRO A 59 21.41 2.93 4.07
N ALA A 60 22.67 2.84 3.66
CA ALA A 60 23.19 1.70 2.89
C ALA A 60 23.07 0.34 3.62
N ASP A 61 23.24 0.35 4.94
CA ASP A 61 23.08 -0.84 5.78
C ASP A 61 21.61 -1.27 5.88
N ILE A 62 20.69 -0.33 6.02
CA ILE A 62 19.23 -0.59 6.01
C ILE A 62 18.79 -1.08 4.63
N ARG A 63 19.28 -0.44 3.55
CA ARG A 63 19.04 -0.92 2.19
C ARG A 63 19.49 -2.37 2.00
N THR A 64 20.67 -2.70 2.51
CA THR A 64 21.20 -4.07 2.44
C THR A 64 20.29 -5.05 3.20
N ALA A 65 19.81 -4.68 4.39
CA ALA A 65 18.89 -5.48 5.16
C ALA A 65 17.56 -5.72 4.41
N TYR A 66 16.99 -4.69 3.77
CA TYR A 66 15.78 -4.80 2.97
C TYR A 66 15.97 -5.72 1.76
N LEU A 67 17.07 -5.58 1.01
CA LEU A 67 17.34 -6.44 -0.14
C LEU A 67 17.54 -7.91 0.27
N ASN A 68 18.21 -8.16 1.39
CA ASN A 68 18.35 -9.52 1.93
C ASN A 68 16.97 -10.12 2.28
N ALA A 69 16.16 -9.38 3.04
CA ALA A 69 14.82 -9.84 3.40
C ALA A 69 13.94 -10.09 2.17
N CYS A 70 14.01 -9.22 1.16
CA CYS A 70 13.26 -9.41 -0.10
C CYS A 70 13.71 -10.66 -0.86
N ARG A 71 15.02 -10.96 -0.93
CA ARG A 71 15.53 -12.18 -1.59
C ARG A 71 14.96 -13.44 -0.96
N ASP A 72 14.94 -13.50 0.37
CA ASP A 72 14.44 -14.65 1.12
C ASP A 72 12.91 -14.82 0.99
N ALA A 73 12.21 -13.71 0.74
CA ALA A 73 10.75 -13.66 0.72
C ALA A 73 10.13 -13.66 -0.69
N ILE A 74 10.90 -13.83 -1.77
CA ILE A 74 10.39 -13.77 -3.16
C ILE A 74 9.10 -14.59 -3.35
N PRO A 75 9.00 -15.86 -2.94
CA PRO A 75 7.78 -16.64 -3.15
C PRO A 75 6.57 -16.06 -2.41
N SER A 76 6.77 -15.55 -1.19
CA SER A 76 5.70 -14.94 -0.37
C SER A 76 5.25 -13.61 -0.94
N ILE A 77 6.20 -12.75 -1.37
CA ILE A 77 5.90 -11.47 -2.00
C ILE A 77 5.06 -11.68 -3.26
N VAL A 78 5.49 -12.59 -4.13
CA VAL A 78 4.75 -12.87 -5.38
C VAL A 78 3.37 -13.48 -5.10
N ALA A 79 3.25 -14.34 -4.08
CA ALA A 79 1.96 -14.92 -3.68
C ALA A 79 0.99 -13.84 -3.17
N ASP A 80 1.46 -12.87 -2.39
CA ASP A 80 0.68 -11.74 -1.88
C ASP A 80 0.14 -10.87 -3.03
N TYR A 81 1.00 -10.47 -3.96
CA TYR A 81 0.57 -9.73 -5.15
C TYR A 81 -0.41 -10.50 -6.05
N ARG A 82 -0.25 -11.80 -6.13
CA ARG A 82 -1.19 -12.67 -6.88
C ARG A 82 -2.54 -12.74 -6.18
N ALA A 83 -2.58 -12.81 -4.85
CA ALA A 83 -3.80 -12.75 -4.08
C ALA A 83 -4.51 -11.41 -4.31
N SER A 84 -3.76 -10.30 -4.29
CA SER A 84 -4.32 -8.96 -4.52
C SER A 84 -4.95 -8.78 -5.91
N ALA A 85 -4.50 -9.52 -6.91
CA ALA A 85 -5.08 -9.51 -8.26
C ALA A 85 -6.25 -10.46 -8.46
N GLY A 86 -6.57 -11.27 -7.47
CA GLY A 86 -7.60 -12.30 -7.52
C GLY A 86 -8.53 -12.26 -6.32
N ILE A 87 -8.27 -13.11 -5.33
CA ILE A 87 -9.19 -13.32 -4.21
C ILE A 87 -9.49 -12.04 -3.42
N ASP A 88 -8.52 -11.12 -3.27
CA ASP A 88 -8.75 -9.87 -2.54
C ASP A 88 -9.68 -8.93 -3.30
N VAL A 89 -9.58 -8.90 -4.64
CA VAL A 89 -10.52 -8.15 -5.50
C VAL A 89 -11.94 -8.71 -5.35
N ASP A 90 -12.09 -10.04 -5.32
CA ASP A 90 -13.39 -10.69 -5.14
C ASP A 90 -13.99 -10.37 -3.76
N HIS A 91 -13.17 -10.38 -2.71
CA HIS A 91 -13.60 -9.99 -1.36
C HIS A 91 -13.99 -8.51 -1.29
N ASP A 92 -13.16 -7.62 -1.83
CA ASP A 92 -13.45 -6.19 -1.88
C ASP A 92 -14.75 -5.91 -2.65
N GLN A 93 -14.98 -6.60 -3.77
CA GLN A 93 -16.22 -6.46 -4.53
C GLN A 93 -17.44 -6.93 -3.74
N ALA A 94 -17.33 -8.08 -3.06
CA ALA A 94 -18.42 -8.60 -2.21
C ALA A 94 -18.73 -7.65 -1.04
N ASP A 95 -17.71 -7.09 -0.40
CA ASP A 95 -17.89 -6.10 0.67
C ASP A 95 -18.56 -4.82 0.15
N ARG A 96 -18.15 -4.36 -1.04
CA ARG A 96 -18.76 -3.20 -1.69
C ARG A 96 -20.25 -3.44 -2.00
N ASP A 97 -20.58 -4.59 -2.56
CA ASP A 97 -21.94 -4.96 -2.97
C ASP A 97 -22.88 -5.12 -1.76
N THR A 98 -22.37 -5.63 -0.65
CA THR A 98 -23.13 -5.79 0.60
C THR A 98 -23.13 -4.52 1.47
N GLY A 99 -22.38 -3.50 1.10
CA GLY A 99 -22.24 -2.28 1.88
C GLY A 99 -21.42 -2.44 3.16
N ASN A 100 -20.62 -3.49 3.24
CA ASN A 100 -19.69 -3.69 4.36
C ASN A 100 -18.61 -2.60 4.37
N ARG A 101 -18.33 -2.03 5.55
CA ARG A 101 -17.42 -0.88 5.72
C ARG A 101 -16.60 -1.04 6.99
N LEU A 102 -15.43 -0.41 7.01
CA LEU A 102 -14.59 -0.32 8.19
C LEU A 102 -15.26 0.55 9.25
N GLN A 103 -15.63 -0.04 10.36
CA GLN A 103 -16.38 0.64 11.44
C GLN A 103 -15.45 1.34 12.45
N MET A 104 -14.16 1.04 12.41
CA MET A 104 -13.15 1.69 13.25
C MET A 104 -12.67 3.00 12.62
N PRO A 105 -12.07 3.92 13.40
CA PRO A 105 -11.37 5.07 12.86
C PRO A 105 -10.24 4.66 11.92
N VAL A 106 -10.18 5.26 10.75
CA VAL A 106 -9.15 5.00 9.73
C VAL A 106 -8.37 6.27 9.48
N THR A 107 -7.05 6.18 9.45
CA THR A 107 -6.17 7.25 8.99
C THR A 107 -5.45 6.81 7.71
N VAL A 108 -5.63 7.57 6.65
CA VAL A 108 -4.92 7.37 5.39
C VAL A 108 -3.93 8.52 5.19
N ILE A 109 -2.67 8.16 5.05
CA ILE A 109 -1.60 9.10 4.73
C ILE A 109 -1.20 8.88 3.29
N GLN A 110 -1.20 9.95 2.51
CA GLN A 110 -0.86 9.94 1.10
C GLN A 110 0.41 10.77 0.86
N GLN A 111 1.34 10.26 0.06
CA GLN A 111 2.40 11.06 -0.50
C GLN A 111 1.86 12.02 -1.57
N ASP A 112 2.56 13.13 -1.82
CA ASP A 112 2.10 14.22 -2.66
C ASP A 112 2.05 13.91 -4.18
N TRP A 113 2.62 12.82 -4.65
CA TRP A 113 2.60 12.45 -6.08
C TRP A 113 1.38 11.63 -6.53
N GLY A 114 0.47 11.30 -5.61
CA GLY A 114 -0.81 10.66 -5.96
C GLY A 114 -1.65 11.49 -6.93
N THR A 115 -1.63 12.81 -6.80
CA THR A 115 -2.31 13.73 -7.74
C THR A 115 -1.75 13.63 -9.16
N ALA A 116 -0.44 13.42 -9.31
CA ALA A 116 0.19 13.23 -10.62
C ALA A 116 -0.24 11.91 -11.30
N LEU A 117 -0.67 10.92 -10.51
CA LEU A 117 -1.22 9.66 -11.01
C LEU A 117 -2.73 9.74 -11.30
N GLY A 118 -3.36 10.88 -11.03
CA GLY A 118 -4.74 11.16 -11.44
C GLY A 118 -5.84 10.54 -10.57
N TYR A 119 -5.56 10.17 -9.31
CA TYR A 119 -6.59 9.66 -8.40
C TYR A 119 -6.72 10.50 -7.12
N ASP A 120 -7.94 10.50 -6.56
CA ASP A 120 -8.25 11.06 -5.24
C ASP A 120 -8.36 9.94 -4.21
N ALA A 121 -7.26 9.72 -3.47
CA ALA A 121 -7.22 8.67 -2.46
C ALA A 121 -8.26 8.89 -1.34
N ALA A 122 -8.53 10.14 -0.96
CA ALA A 122 -9.51 10.44 0.07
C ALA A 122 -10.94 10.07 -0.39
N ALA A 123 -11.28 10.36 -1.64
CA ALA A 123 -12.57 10.00 -2.20
C ALA A 123 -12.75 8.47 -2.28
N LEU A 124 -11.71 7.76 -2.73
CA LEU A 124 -11.73 6.30 -2.80
C LEU A 124 -11.87 5.65 -1.42
N TRP A 125 -11.10 6.10 -0.44
CA TRP A 125 -11.15 5.56 0.92
C TRP A 125 -12.45 5.87 1.67
N ARG A 126 -13.11 7.01 1.39
CA ARG A 126 -14.42 7.32 2.01
C ARG A 126 -15.49 6.31 1.68
N ALA A 127 -15.39 5.65 0.53
CA ALA A 127 -16.31 4.57 0.19
C ALA A 127 -16.16 3.33 1.10
N TRP A 128 -15.00 3.15 1.72
CA TRP A 128 -14.66 2.03 2.58
C TRP A 128 -14.67 2.35 4.08
N ALA A 129 -14.32 3.58 4.43
CA ALA A 129 -14.14 4.04 5.80
C ALA A 129 -14.92 5.32 6.06
N PRO A 130 -16.14 5.25 6.62
CA PRO A 130 -16.93 6.44 6.96
C PRO A 130 -16.23 7.38 7.95
N ASP A 131 -15.49 6.84 8.92
CA ASP A 131 -14.68 7.62 9.88
C ASP A 131 -13.23 7.75 9.37
N LEU A 132 -13.06 8.43 8.23
CA LEU A 132 -11.78 8.64 7.58
C LEU A 132 -11.13 9.96 8.03
N HIS A 133 -9.88 9.88 8.49
CA HIS A 133 -8.94 10.99 8.52
C HIS A 133 -7.94 10.83 7.37
N HIS A 134 -7.78 11.87 6.55
CA HIS A 134 -6.83 11.87 5.42
C HIS A 134 -5.82 13.00 5.59
N ALA A 135 -4.55 12.67 5.40
CA ALA A 135 -3.44 13.63 5.42
C ALA A 135 -2.49 13.38 4.24
N THR A 136 -1.83 14.43 3.79
CA THR A 136 -0.80 14.36 2.75
C THR A 136 0.55 14.73 3.34
N VAL A 137 1.58 13.98 2.98
CA VAL A 137 2.97 14.22 3.38
C VAL A 137 3.82 14.40 2.13
N THR A 138 4.69 15.41 2.15
CA THR A 138 5.60 15.71 1.04
C THR A 138 6.85 14.82 1.14
N CYS A 139 6.76 13.63 0.55
CA CYS A 139 7.83 12.62 0.52
C CYS A 139 7.62 11.68 -0.67
N GLY A 140 8.50 10.69 -0.83
CA GLY A 140 8.33 9.60 -1.79
C GLY A 140 7.44 8.48 -1.26
N HIS A 141 7.65 7.29 -1.80
CA HIS A 141 6.83 6.12 -1.46
C HIS A 141 7.13 5.57 -0.07
N PHE A 142 8.36 5.69 0.38
CA PHE A 142 8.82 5.12 1.66
C PHE A 142 8.60 6.11 2.80
N MET A 143 7.33 6.44 3.07
CA MET A 143 6.94 7.50 4.00
C MET A 143 7.52 7.33 5.42
N ALA A 144 7.68 6.11 5.90
CA ALA A 144 8.25 5.87 7.23
C ALA A 144 9.74 6.20 7.29
N GLU A 145 10.47 6.02 6.19
CA GLU A 145 11.88 6.33 6.06
C GLU A 145 12.11 7.83 5.77
N GLU A 146 11.27 8.42 4.92
CA GLU A 146 11.43 9.77 4.42
C GLU A 146 10.78 10.85 5.33
N ALA A 147 9.72 10.49 6.05
CA ALA A 147 8.95 11.40 6.92
C ALA A 147 8.57 10.74 8.26
N PRO A 148 9.51 10.16 9.02
CA PRO A 148 9.20 9.38 10.23
C PRO A 148 8.47 10.18 11.30
N THR A 149 8.74 11.48 11.41
CA THR A 149 8.08 12.36 12.37
C THR A 149 6.60 12.54 12.06
N ASP A 150 6.25 12.73 10.79
CA ASP A 150 4.85 12.89 10.35
C ASP A 150 4.08 11.58 10.53
N ILE A 151 4.70 10.45 10.18
CA ILE A 151 4.11 9.13 10.38
C ILE A 151 3.90 8.84 11.87
N ALA A 152 4.89 9.10 12.72
CA ALA A 152 4.76 8.91 14.17
C ALA A 152 3.68 9.82 14.78
N LYS A 153 3.53 11.05 14.28
CA LYS A 153 2.46 11.95 14.69
C LYS A 153 1.09 11.39 14.31
N ALA A 154 0.91 11.01 13.06
CA ALA A 154 -0.35 10.46 12.58
C ALA A 154 -0.76 9.16 13.32
N LEU A 155 0.20 8.30 13.65
CA LEU A 155 -0.05 7.11 14.46
C LEU A 155 -0.51 7.46 15.88
N ARG A 156 0.13 8.43 16.55
CA ARG A 156 -0.31 8.87 17.89
C ARG A 156 -1.71 9.46 17.85
N GLU A 157 -2.01 10.28 16.85
CA GLU A 157 -3.34 10.86 16.65
C GLU A 157 -4.39 9.76 16.44
N LEU A 158 -4.13 8.77 15.58
CA LEU A 158 -5.03 7.64 15.37
C LEU A 158 -5.28 6.85 16.67
N LEU A 159 -4.23 6.52 17.41
CA LEU A 159 -4.33 5.73 18.65
C LEU A 159 -5.05 6.46 19.79
N THR A 160 -5.14 7.79 19.72
CA THR A 160 -5.83 8.61 20.72
C THR A 160 -7.22 9.06 20.28
N ARG A 161 -7.63 8.75 19.03
CA ARG A 161 -8.99 9.07 18.58
C ARG A 161 -10.02 8.24 19.34
N PRO A 162 -11.09 8.89 19.85
CA PRO A 162 -12.21 8.14 20.42
C PRO A 162 -12.86 7.31 19.31
N THR A 163 -13.15 6.05 19.58
CA THR A 163 -14.00 5.22 18.71
C THR A 163 -15.42 5.75 18.80
N THR A 164 -16.01 6.11 17.67
CA THR A 164 -17.38 6.66 17.60
C THR A 164 -18.46 5.65 18.01
N ASN A 165 -18.10 4.38 18.22
CA ASN A 165 -18.96 3.29 18.68
C ASN A 165 -18.61 2.82 20.11
N ALA A 166 -18.66 3.72 21.10
CA ALA A 166 -18.63 3.34 22.51
C ALA A 166 -20.05 3.04 23.05
N GLU A 167 -20.88 2.35 22.29
CA GLU A 167 -22.08 1.67 22.78
C GLU A 167 -22.02 0.16 22.51
N LEU A 168 -20.97 -0.49 22.96
CA LEU A 168 -21.05 -1.89 23.34
C LEU A 168 -21.81 -1.94 24.67
N VAL A 169 -23.15 -1.95 24.56
CA VAL A 169 -24.03 -2.32 25.67
C VAL A 169 -23.58 -3.69 26.16
N VAL A 170 -22.86 -3.70 27.28
CA VAL A 170 -22.74 -4.88 28.13
C VAL A 170 -24.14 -5.16 28.64
N LYS A 171 -24.88 -6.00 27.94
CA LYS A 171 -26.07 -6.64 28.50
C LYS A 171 -25.59 -7.78 29.37
N THR A 172 -25.59 -7.52 30.67
CA THR A 172 -25.60 -8.52 31.72
C THR A 172 -26.76 -9.51 31.54
#